data_f31ca723cef32c82b2764bd57acaa2e7
#
_entry.id   f31ca723cef32c82b2764bd57acaa2e7
#
_cell.length_a   1.000
_cell.length_b   1.000
_cell.length_c   1.000
_cell.angle_alpha   90.00
_cell.angle_beta   90.00
_cell.angle_gamma   90.00
#
_symmetry.space_group_name_H-M   'P 1'
#
loop_
_entity.id
_entity.type
_entity.pdbx_description
1 polymer ?
#
loop_
_entity_poly.entity_id
_entity_poly.type
_entity_poly.pdbx_seq_one_letter_code
_entity_poly.pdbx_strand_id
1 'polypeptide(L)'
;MLKLKSVLYLFMTVLVVTLSACASDVYNPDVCFQENILPIFVSNCATTGCHNSIDKAEEYDLTSYEGIMKGVVANHPSRSEVYKVISGNNPSMPAENYPKLSNKDVSYIKLWIDMGAKNTSNCSSCDTMSFTYSARIKPLITTWCVGCHSSGSPGGGFNLSNYSGVSAVVATGQFFGSIQHASGFSAMPKNASKLSDCDIKVIEKWIAAGYLDN
;
A
#
# COMPACT_ATOMS: atom_id res chain seq x y z
N MET A 1 -64.45 -20.08 -7.36
CA MET A 1 -63.37 -20.19 -6.38
C MET A 1 -61.99 -20.56 -7.00
N LEU A 2 -61.97 -21.29 -8.11
CA LEU A 2 -60.69 -21.68 -8.75
C LEU A 2 -59.89 -20.47 -9.36
N LYS A 3 -60.56 -19.49 -9.95
CA LYS A 3 -59.91 -18.32 -10.60
C LYS A 3 -59.21 -17.39 -9.63
N LEU A 4 -59.69 -17.25 -8.42
CA LEU A 4 -59.07 -16.37 -7.42
C LEU A 4 -57.77 -16.96 -6.85
N LYS A 5 -57.68 -18.28 -6.70
CA LYS A 5 -56.45 -18.96 -6.27
C LYS A 5 -55.34 -18.88 -7.31
N SER A 6 -55.66 -18.99 -8.60
CA SER A 6 -54.68 -18.88 -9.69
C SER A 6 -54.09 -17.48 -9.81
N VAL A 7 -54.87 -16.43 -9.59
CA VAL A 7 -54.40 -15.05 -9.58
C VAL A 7 -53.48 -14.78 -8.38
N LEU A 8 -53.84 -15.34 -7.22
CA LEU A 8 -53.00 -15.19 -6.02
C LEU A 8 -51.61 -15.89 -6.17
N TYR A 9 -51.59 -17.08 -6.80
CA TYR A 9 -50.30 -17.75 -7.11
C TYR A 9 -49.48 -16.99 -8.13
N LEU A 10 -50.11 -16.37 -9.14
CA LEU A 10 -49.40 -15.57 -10.14
C LEU A 10 -48.76 -14.32 -9.52
N PHE A 11 -49.48 -13.65 -8.60
CA PHE A 11 -48.91 -12.50 -7.86
C PHE A 11 -47.78 -12.90 -6.91
N MET A 12 -47.87 -14.06 -6.28
CA MET A 12 -46.85 -14.56 -5.36
C MET A 12 -45.57 -14.97 -6.09
N THR A 13 -45.67 -15.54 -7.30
CA THR A 13 -44.53 -15.92 -8.13
C THR A 13 -43.84 -14.68 -8.73
N VAL A 14 -44.58 -13.64 -9.10
CA VAL A 14 -44.00 -12.39 -9.60
C VAL A 14 -43.27 -11.62 -8.49
N LEU A 15 -43.78 -11.65 -7.26
CA LEU A 15 -43.13 -10.99 -6.10
C LEU A 15 -41.80 -11.66 -5.71
N VAL A 16 -41.69 -12.99 -5.89
CA VAL A 16 -40.45 -13.71 -5.57
C VAL A 16 -39.33 -13.45 -6.61
N VAL A 17 -39.69 -13.16 -7.88
CA VAL A 17 -38.72 -12.91 -8.95
C VAL A 17 -38.11 -11.49 -8.87
N THR A 18 -38.79 -10.54 -8.22
CA THR A 18 -38.28 -9.15 -8.14
C THR A 18 -37.31 -8.91 -6.99
N LEU A 19 -37.04 -9.91 -6.13
CA LEU A 19 -36.04 -9.81 -5.04
C LEU A 19 -34.65 -10.30 -5.44
N SER A 20 -34.44 -10.68 -6.69
CA SER A 20 -33.15 -11.13 -7.22
C SER A 20 -32.50 -10.04 -8.06
N ALA A 21 -32.28 -8.85 -7.51
CA ALA A 21 -31.48 -7.88 -8.20
C ALA A 21 -30.83 -6.92 -7.23
N CYS A 22 -29.60 -6.80 -7.45
CA CYS A 22 -28.57 -5.91 -6.89
C CYS A 22 -27.65 -6.60 -5.87
N ALA A 23 -27.09 -7.76 -6.23
CA ALA A 23 -25.67 -7.91 -6.00
C ALA A 23 -25.01 -7.05 -7.10
N SER A 24 -24.85 -5.75 -6.87
CA SER A 24 -23.84 -5.01 -7.59
C SER A 24 -22.54 -5.70 -7.23
N ASP A 25 -21.91 -6.39 -8.18
CA ASP A 25 -20.51 -6.70 -8.14
C ASP A 25 -19.80 -5.33 -8.03
N VAL A 26 -19.70 -4.84 -6.81
CA VAL A 26 -18.78 -3.75 -6.50
C VAL A 26 -17.45 -4.36 -6.85
N TYR A 27 -16.89 -3.96 -8.00
CA TYR A 27 -15.50 -4.20 -8.33
C TYR A 27 -14.70 -3.70 -7.15
N ASN A 28 -14.40 -4.62 -6.26
CA ASN A 28 -13.56 -4.38 -5.11
C ASN A 28 -12.15 -4.64 -5.61
N PRO A 29 -11.33 -3.63 -5.87
CA PRO A 29 -9.97 -3.87 -6.30
C PRO A 29 -9.31 -4.73 -5.22
N ASP A 30 -8.80 -5.90 -5.60
CA ASP A 30 -8.08 -6.77 -4.69
C ASP A 30 -6.94 -5.98 -4.06
N VAL A 31 -7.13 -5.59 -2.79
CA VAL A 31 -6.09 -4.86 -2.06
C VAL A 31 -5.04 -5.85 -1.63
N CYS A 32 -3.90 -5.79 -2.28
CA CYS A 32 -2.76 -6.62 -1.95
C CYS A 32 -1.99 -6.06 -0.76
N PHE A 33 -1.80 -6.85 0.27
CA PHE A 33 -1.06 -6.37 1.45
C PHE A 33 0.36 -5.92 1.08
N GLN A 34 1.12 -6.77 0.40
CA GLN A 34 2.52 -6.48 0.06
C GLN A 34 2.67 -5.31 -0.93
N GLU A 35 1.72 -5.14 -1.87
CA GLU A 35 1.84 -4.15 -2.94
C GLU A 35 1.18 -2.82 -2.59
N ASN A 36 0.11 -2.82 -1.79
CA ASN A 36 -0.70 -1.64 -1.55
C ASN A 36 -0.70 -1.16 -0.09
N ILE A 37 -0.57 -2.07 0.88
CA ILE A 37 -0.75 -1.75 2.30
C ILE A 37 0.59 -1.60 3.02
N LEU A 38 1.46 -2.60 2.95
CA LEU A 38 2.76 -2.57 3.62
C LEU A 38 3.58 -1.32 3.26
N PRO A 39 3.65 -0.87 1.98
CA PRO A 39 4.36 0.35 1.62
C PRO A 39 3.87 1.60 2.35
N ILE A 40 2.55 1.73 2.58
CA ILE A 40 1.99 2.87 3.31
C ILE A 40 2.55 2.91 4.73
N PHE A 41 2.58 1.78 5.42
CA PHE A 41 3.13 1.70 6.78
C PHE A 41 4.63 1.95 6.82
N VAL A 42 5.38 1.31 5.94
CA VAL A 42 6.85 1.44 5.89
C VAL A 42 7.27 2.87 5.63
N SER A 43 6.64 3.55 4.67
CA SER A 43 7.03 4.91 4.26
C SER A 43 6.56 6.00 5.22
N ASN A 44 5.45 5.81 5.92
CA ASN A 44 4.83 6.88 6.69
C ASN A 44 4.86 6.65 8.22
N CYS A 45 5.04 5.42 8.66
CA CYS A 45 4.93 5.07 10.09
C CYS A 45 6.21 4.46 10.64
N ALA A 46 6.98 3.73 9.83
CA ALA A 46 8.16 3.00 10.27
C ALA A 46 9.47 3.82 10.13
N THR A 47 9.39 5.13 10.20
CA THR A 47 10.55 6.03 10.17
C THR A 47 11.36 5.93 11.48
N THR A 48 12.59 6.47 11.46
CA THR A 48 13.49 6.47 12.64
C THR A 48 12.82 7.16 13.83
N GLY A 49 12.89 6.54 15.00
CA GLY A 49 12.24 7.01 16.21
C GLY A 49 10.74 6.70 16.30
N CYS A 50 10.19 5.99 15.31
CA CYS A 50 8.77 5.64 15.25
C CYS A 50 8.57 4.11 15.29
N HIS A 51 7.68 3.57 14.46
CA HIS A 51 7.23 2.18 14.53
C HIS A 51 8.03 1.23 13.61
N ASN A 52 9.36 1.43 13.49
CA ASN A 52 10.22 0.51 12.76
C ASN A 52 10.62 -0.71 13.63
N SER A 53 11.32 -1.68 13.04
CA SER A 53 11.69 -2.94 13.71
C SER A 53 12.71 -2.77 14.85
N ILE A 54 13.35 -1.61 14.99
CA ILE A 54 14.32 -1.29 16.05
C ILE A 54 13.66 -0.47 17.15
N ASP A 55 13.11 0.69 16.81
CA ASP A 55 12.58 1.66 17.78
C ASP A 55 11.24 1.22 18.38
N LYS A 56 10.34 0.62 17.61
CA LYS A 56 9.06 0.02 18.02
C LYS A 56 8.26 0.90 18.98
N ALA A 57 8.10 2.18 18.64
CA ALA A 57 7.33 3.09 19.46
C ALA A 57 5.97 2.46 19.85
N GLU A 58 5.59 2.55 21.13
CA GLU A 58 4.41 1.89 21.69
C GLU A 58 4.33 0.38 21.38
N GLU A 59 5.49 -0.29 21.25
CA GLU A 59 5.63 -1.74 20.96
C GLU A 59 5.12 -2.18 19.59
N TYR A 60 4.78 -1.23 18.69
CA TYR A 60 4.36 -1.53 17.32
C TYR A 60 5.56 -1.58 16.37
N ASP A 61 5.71 -2.71 15.68
CA ASP A 61 6.59 -2.86 14.52
C ASP A 61 5.72 -2.84 13.25
N LEU A 62 5.63 -1.69 12.61
CA LEU A 62 4.80 -1.52 11.41
C LEU A 62 5.56 -1.83 10.10
N THR A 63 6.69 -2.56 10.18
CA THR A 63 7.44 -3.04 9.02
C THR A 63 7.06 -4.45 8.58
N SER A 64 6.22 -5.13 9.35
CA SER A 64 5.80 -6.51 9.09
C SER A 64 4.30 -6.69 9.25
N TYR A 65 3.76 -7.73 8.59
CA TYR A 65 2.35 -8.08 8.72
C TYR A 65 1.97 -8.38 10.19
N GLU A 66 2.78 -9.18 10.86
CA GLU A 66 2.55 -9.60 12.24
C GLU A 66 2.54 -8.41 13.19
N GLY A 67 3.44 -7.44 12.98
CA GLY A 67 3.51 -6.23 13.77
C GLY A 67 2.32 -5.31 13.54
N ILE A 68 1.89 -5.13 12.29
CA ILE A 68 0.70 -4.34 11.93
C ILE A 68 -0.57 -4.97 12.51
N MET A 69 -0.68 -6.31 12.46
CA MET A 69 -1.85 -7.02 12.96
C MET A 69 -2.08 -6.89 14.48
N LYS A 70 -1.09 -6.46 15.26
CA LYS A 70 -1.28 -6.14 16.68
C LYS A 70 -2.33 -5.04 16.91
N GLY A 71 -2.43 -4.09 15.98
CA GLY A 71 -3.40 -2.98 16.03
C GLY A 71 -4.60 -3.15 15.12
N VAL A 72 -4.83 -4.34 14.55
CA VAL A 72 -5.90 -4.61 13.57
C VAL A 72 -6.88 -5.65 14.10
N VAL A 73 -8.16 -5.36 13.95
CA VAL A 73 -9.26 -6.30 14.13
C VAL A 73 -9.86 -6.56 12.74
N ALA A 74 -9.57 -7.73 12.17
CA ALA A 74 -10.03 -8.10 10.83
C ALA A 74 -11.54 -7.91 10.67
N ASN A 75 -11.99 -7.40 9.52
CA ASN A 75 -13.36 -7.03 9.18
C ASN A 75 -13.96 -5.88 10.03
N HIS A 76 -13.17 -5.24 10.92
CA HIS A 76 -13.68 -4.20 11.81
C HIS A 76 -12.74 -2.98 11.87
N PRO A 77 -12.71 -2.09 10.87
CA PRO A 77 -11.87 -0.90 10.89
C PRO A 77 -12.09 -0.03 12.12
N SER A 78 -13.34 0.22 12.50
CA SER A 78 -13.67 1.05 13.66
C SER A 78 -13.21 0.48 15.01
N ARG A 79 -12.85 -0.80 15.06
CA ARG A 79 -12.28 -1.47 16.23
C ARG A 79 -10.75 -1.60 16.13
N SER A 80 -10.17 -1.35 14.98
CA SER A 80 -8.75 -1.44 14.71
C SER A 80 -8.06 -0.15 15.13
N GLU A 81 -7.11 -0.24 16.08
CA GLU A 81 -6.38 0.92 16.60
C GLU A 81 -5.62 1.64 15.48
N VAL A 82 -4.94 0.88 14.63
CA VAL A 82 -4.25 1.39 13.45
C VAL A 82 -5.14 2.31 12.61
N TYR A 83 -6.40 1.95 12.39
CA TYR A 83 -7.33 2.78 11.59
C TYR A 83 -7.85 3.98 12.36
N LYS A 84 -8.15 3.84 13.66
CA LYS A 84 -8.65 4.95 14.47
C LYS A 84 -7.70 6.13 14.53
N VAL A 85 -6.40 5.84 14.73
CA VAL A 85 -5.38 6.88 14.88
C VAL A 85 -5.06 7.65 13.60
N ILE A 86 -5.31 7.05 12.42
CA ILE A 86 -5.05 7.67 11.11
C ILE A 86 -6.29 8.27 10.45
N SER A 87 -7.49 8.05 11.00
CA SER A 87 -8.77 8.44 10.39
C SER A 87 -9.46 9.57 11.14
N GLY A 88 -10.51 10.14 10.51
CA GLY A 88 -11.29 11.24 11.08
C GLY A 88 -10.74 12.62 10.73
N ASN A 89 -11.34 13.67 11.32
CA ASN A 89 -11.01 15.05 11.00
C ASN A 89 -9.70 15.54 11.65
N ASN A 90 -9.27 14.88 12.72
CA ASN A 90 -8.05 15.22 13.44
C ASN A 90 -7.30 13.93 13.83
N PRO A 91 -6.68 13.23 12.88
CA PRO A 91 -5.96 11.99 13.16
C PRO A 91 -4.75 12.26 14.07
N SER A 92 -4.55 11.41 15.08
CA SER A 92 -3.41 11.52 15.99
C SER A 92 -2.09 11.04 15.35
N MET A 93 -2.18 10.14 14.37
CA MET A 93 -1.03 9.62 13.62
C MET A 93 -1.12 9.94 12.12
N PRO A 94 0.01 10.11 11.45
CA PRO A 94 1.34 10.38 11.98
C PRO A 94 1.36 11.58 12.94
N ALA A 95 2.37 11.67 13.84
CA ALA A 95 2.50 12.77 14.80
C ALA A 95 2.47 14.16 14.12
N GLU A 96 2.22 15.25 14.89
CA GLU A 96 1.97 16.59 14.33
C GLU A 96 3.06 17.11 13.37
N ASN A 97 4.31 16.73 13.60
CA ASN A 97 5.45 17.18 12.78
C ASN A 97 5.60 16.40 11.45
N TYR A 98 4.73 15.44 11.18
CA TYR A 98 4.76 14.62 9.97
C TYR A 98 3.50 14.82 9.13
N PRO A 99 3.63 14.73 7.79
CA PRO A 99 2.46 14.80 6.90
C PRO A 99 1.43 13.73 7.26
N LYS A 100 0.16 14.10 7.32
CA LYS A 100 -0.93 13.14 7.48
C LYS A 100 -1.06 12.28 6.23
N LEU A 101 -1.56 11.06 6.39
CA LEU A 101 -1.83 10.16 5.27
C LEU A 101 -2.83 10.78 4.29
N SER A 102 -2.68 10.46 3.02
CA SER A 102 -3.69 10.84 2.01
C SER A 102 -5.01 10.10 2.27
N ASN A 103 -6.13 10.72 1.86
CA ASN A 103 -7.44 10.06 1.94
C ASN A 103 -7.47 8.72 1.18
N LYS A 104 -6.68 8.60 0.12
CA LYS A 104 -6.50 7.37 -0.65
C LYS A 104 -5.87 6.28 0.21
N ASP A 105 -4.77 6.58 0.91
CA ASP A 105 -4.04 5.61 1.73
C ASP A 105 -4.89 5.15 2.92
N VAL A 106 -5.57 6.09 3.58
CA VAL A 106 -6.52 5.77 4.65
C VAL A 106 -7.64 4.86 4.15
N SER A 107 -8.16 5.11 2.93
CA SER A 107 -9.20 4.29 2.31
C SER A 107 -8.68 2.89 1.94
N TYR A 108 -7.45 2.76 1.48
CA TYR A 108 -6.83 1.46 1.20
C TYR A 108 -6.66 0.63 2.47
N ILE A 109 -6.17 1.23 3.56
CA ILE A 109 -6.05 0.53 4.84
C ILE A 109 -7.42 0.10 5.35
N LYS A 110 -8.43 0.98 5.26
CA LYS A 110 -9.81 0.63 5.65
C LYS A 110 -10.32 -0.56 4.86
N LEU A 111 -10.20 -0.52 3.53
CA LEU A 111 -10.67 -1.57 2.64
C LEU A 111 -9.97 -2.91 2.91
N TRP A 112 -8.66 -2.90 3.11
CA TRP A 112 -7.91 -4.09 3.48
C TRP A 112 -8.41 -4.72 4.79
N ILE A 113 -8.69 -3.89 5.81
CA ILE A 113 -9.24 -4.37 7.07
C ILE A 113 -10.66 -4.93 6.87
N ASP A 114 -11.53 -4.24 6.12
CA ASP A 114 -12.88 -4.69 5.79
C ASP A 114 -12.88 -6.05 5.05
N MET A 115 -11.86 -6.30 4.23
CA MET A 115 -11.66 -7.56 3.49
C MET A 115 -11.00 -8.67 4.32
N GLY A 116 -10.88 -8.49 5.63
CA GLY A 116 -10.32 -9.49 6.55
C GLY A 116 -8.82 -9.37 6.80
N ALA A 117 -8.21 -8.27 6.42
CA ALA A 117 -6.82 -7.94 6.70
C ALA A 117 -5.81 -9.07 6.34
N LYS A 118 -5.97 -9.70 5.17
CA LYS A 118 -5.17 -10.86 4.76
C LYS A 118 -3.74 -10.46 4.39
N ASN A 119 -2.77 -11.34 4.70
CA ASN A 119 -1.40 -11.22 4.24
C ASN A 119 -1.29 -11.76 2.80
N THR A 120 -1.52 -10.90 1.83
CA THR A 120 -1.52 -11.25 0.41
C THR A 120 -0.27 -10.73 -0.30
N SER A 121 0.28 -11.53 -1.19
CA SER A 121 1.45 -11.18 -2.02
C SER A 121 1.23 -11.66 -3.46
N ASN A 122 1.97 -11.08 -4.41
CA ASN A 122 1.90 -11.45 -5.84
C ASN A 122 0.47 -11.39 -6.40
N CYS A 123 -0.31 -10.38 -5.98
CA CYS A 123 -1.71 -10.24 -6.34
C CYS A 123 -1.89 -9.74 -7.78
N SER A 124 -0.95 -8.95 -8.28
CA SER A 124 -0.90 -8.55 -9.69
C SER A 124 0.01 -9.50 -10.47
N SER A 125 -0.36 -9.78 -11.72
CA SER A 125 0.59 -10.40 -12.65
C SER A 125 1.78 -9.45 -12.83
N CYS A 126 3.01 -9.95 -12.67
CA CYS A 126 4.21 -9.12 -12.82
C CYS A 126 4.33 -8.59 -14.26
N ASP A 127 3.76 -7.43 -14.53
CA ASP A 127 3.98 -6.72 -15.79
C ASP A 127 5.36 -6.04 -15.78
N THR A 128 6.31 -6.64 -16.46
CA THR A 128 7.64 -6.08 -16.67
C THR A 128 7.78 -5.39 -18.04
N MET A 129 6.71 -5.25 -18.80
CA MET A 129 6.73 -4.57 -20.11
C MET A 129 6.56 -3.06 -19.95
N SER A 130 5.80 -2.62 -18.97
CA SER A 130 5.65 -1.22 -18.60
C SER A 130 6.69 -0.85 -17.55
N PHE A 131 7.76 -0.15 -17.95
CA PHE A 131 8.86 0.28 -17.08
C PHE A 131 9.33 1.72 -17.34
N THR A 132 8.46 2.60 -17.87
CA THR A 132 8.77 4.02 -18.00
C THR A 132 8.81 4.72 -16.64
N TYR A 133 9.58 5.81 -16.56
CA TYR A 133 9.70 6.57 -15.30
C TYR A 133 8.33 7.08 -14.82
N SER A 134 7.60 7.76 -15.69
CA SER A 134 6.33 8.39 -15.32
C SER A 134 5.23 7.38 -14.96
N ALA A 135 5.11 6.29 -15.74
CA ALA A 135 4.00 5.36 -15.57
C ALA A 135 4.23 4.32 -14.47
N ARG A 136 5.49 3.91 -14.22
CA ARG A 136 5.77 2.80 -13.30
C ARG A 136 6.80 3.13 -12.23
N ILE A 137 7.94 3.73 -12.57
CA ILE A 137 9.06 3.92 -11.63
C ILE A 137 8.75 5.01 -10.61
N LYS A 138 8.27 6.17 -11.04
CA LYS A 138 7.90 7.26 -10.15
C LYS A 138 6.82 6.87 -9.14
N PRO A 139 5.73 6.18 -9.51
CA PRO A 139 4.78 5.63 -8.54
C PRO A 139 5.43 4.70 -7.49
N LEU A 140 6.30 3.77 -7.91
CA LEU A 140 7.04 2.90 -6.99
C LEU A 140 7.89 3.69 -6.00
N ILE A 141 8.69 4.62 -6.50
CA ILE A 141 9.56 5.47 -5.67
C ILE A 141 8.73 6.33 -4.71
N THR A 142 7.61 6.90 -5.18
CA THR A 142 6.71 7.69 -4.33
C THR A 142 6.15 6.85 -3.20
N THR A 143 5.76 5.62 -3.48
CA THR A 143 5.14 4.70 -2.52
C THR A 143 6.15 4.18 -1.49
N TRP A 144 7.37 3.82 -1.91
CA TRP A 144 8.33 3.12 -1.07
C TRP A 144 9.42 4.00 -0.47
N CYS A 145 9.76 5.13 -1.12
CA CYS A 145 11.00 5.84 -0.83
C CYS A 145 10.78 7.28 -0.33
N VAL A 146 9.84 8.02 -0.94
CA VAL A 146 9.68 9.46 -0.72
C VAL A 146 9.30 9.80 0.72
N GLY A 147 8.62 8.90 1.44
CA GLY A 147 8.30 9.11 2.86
C GLY A 147 9.52 9.45 3.72
N CYS A 148 10.67 8.82 3.41
CA CYS A 148 11.93 9.08 4.10
C CYS A 148 12.92 9.93 3.28
N HIS A 149 12.82 9.90 1.96
CA HIS A 149 13.75 10.54 1.03
C HIS A 149 13.10 11.73 0.29
N SER A 150 12.44 12.63 1.03
CA SER A 150 11.81 13.84 0.50
C SER A 150 12.71 15.06 0.58
N SER A 151 12.28 16.17 -0.05
CA SER A 151 13.05 17.43 -0.07
C SER A 151 13.23 18.09 1.31
N GLY A 152 12.33 17.85 2.26
CA GLY A 152 12.35 18.51 3.57
C GLY A 152 13.30 17.89 4.57
N SER A 153 13.56 16.58 4.49
CA SER A 153 14.51 15.85 5.36
C SER A 153 14.96 14.58 4.63
N PRO A 154 15.89 14.71 3.68
CA PRO A 154 16.28 13.57 2.87
C PRO A 154 17.09 12.58 3.70
N GLY A 155 16.55 11.40 3.95
CA GLY A 155 17.23 10.28 4.59
C GLY A 155 18.54 9.96 3.84
N GLY A 156 19.65 9.87 4.58
CA GLY A 156 20.97 9.62 3.98
C GLY A 156 21.44 10.70 2.99
N GLY A 157 20.82 11.88 2.98
CA GLY A 157 21.17 12.98 2.07
C GLY A 157 20.59 12.88 0.66
N PHE A 158 19.75 11.88 0.37
CA PHE A 158 19.19 11.65 -0.96
C PHE A 158 17.74 12.11 -1.05
N ASN A 159 17.43 13.02 -1.97
CA ASN A 159 16.06 13.43 -2.28
C ASN A 159 15.54 12.64 -3.49
N LEU A 160 14.61 11.72 -3.27
CA LEU A 160 14.00 10.88 -4.31
C LEU A 160 12.60 11.35 -4.76
N SER A 161 12.18 12.57 -4.38
CA SER A 161 10.88 13.11 -4.76
C SER A 161 10.79 13.58 -6.22
N ASN A 162 11.92 13.65 -6.92
CA ASN A 162 11.98 14.07 -8.32
C ASN A 162 13.01 13.24 -9.11
N TYR A 163 12.87 13.28 -10.45
CA TYR A 163 13.72 12.52 -11.35
C TYR A 163 15.21 12.81 -11.17
N SER A 164 15.61 14.09 -11.03
CA SER A 164 17.02 14.46 -10.90
C SER A 164 17.68 13.82 -9.68
N GLY A 165 16.99 13.79 -8.54
CA GLY A 165 17.49 13.12 -7.35
C GLY A 165 17.57 11.61 -7.52
N VAL A 166 16.58 11.00 -8.16
CA VAL A 166 16.58 9.56 -8.45
C VAL A 166 17.70 9.17 -9.39
N SER A 167 17.84 9.86 -10.52
CA SER A 167 18.89 9.58 -11.53
C SER A 167 20.29 9.74 -10.97
N ALA A 168 20.52 10.73 -10.09
CA ALA A 168 21.81 10.93 -9.45
C ALA A 168 22.23 9.72 -8.58
N VAL A 169 21.30 9.14 -7.82
CA VAL A 169 21.58 7.97 -6.97
C VAL A 169 21.68 6.68 -7.80
N VAL A 170 20.87 6.55 -8.85
CA VAL A 170 20.95 5.43 -9.80
C VAL A 170 22.33 5.38 -10.48
N ALA A 171 22.86 6.52 -10.90
CA ALA A 171 24.15 6.62 -11.56
C ALA A 171 25.33 6.12 -10.70
N THR A 172 25.20 6.14 -9.36
CA THR A 172 26.22 5.61 -8.43
C THR A 172 26.11 4.09 -8.19
N GLY A 173 25.04 3.44 -8.66
CA GLY A 173 24.73 2.06 -8.34
C GLY A 173 24.13 1.84 -6.94
N GLN A 174 24.15 2.88 -6.07
CA GLN A 174 23.65 2.77 -4.70
C GLN A 174 22.16 2.46 -4.65
N PHE A 175 21.37 3.09 -5.53
CA PHE A 175 19.93 2.87 -5.58
C PHE A 175 19.58 1.38 -5.75
N PHE A 176 20.14 0.74 -6.78
CA PHE A 176 19.83 -0.63 -7.12
C PHE A 176 20.38 -1.64 -6.09
N GLY A 177 21.64 -1.45 -5.66
CA GLY A 177 22.23 -2.30 -4.62
C GLY A 177 21.47 -2.25 -3.30
N SER A 178 20.97 -1.08 -2.92
CA SER A 178 20.19 -0.90 -1.67
C SER A 178 18.84 -1.60 -1.72
N ILE A 179 18.07 -1.48 -2.80
CA ILE A 179 16.74 -2.12 -2.91
C ILE A 179 16.81 -3.66 -3.06
N GLN A 180 17.95 -4.18 -3.55
CA GLN A 180 18.20 -5.61 -3.60
C GLN A 180 18.70 -6.19 -2.27
N HIS A 181 19.00 -5.35 -1.28
CA HIS A 181 19.70 -5.73 -0.06
C HIS A 181 21.06 -6.41 -0.36
N ALA A 182 21.74 -5.94 -1.38
CA ALA A 182 23.02 -6.49 -1.80
C ALA A 182 24.13 -6.21 -0.78
N SER A 183 25.09 -7.12 -0.66
CA SER A 183 26.24 -6.95 0.23
C SER A 183 27.03 -5.69 -0.12
N GLY A 184 27.42 -4.91 0.89
CA GLY A 184 28.14 -3.65 0.73
C GLY A 184 27.24 -2.42 0.56
N PHE A 185 25.91 -2.59 0.51
CA PHE A 185 24.95 -1.51 0.42
C PHE A 185 24.06 -1.43 1.67
N SER A 186 23.61 -0.22 2.01
CA SER A 186 22.59 -0.05 3.06
C SER A 186 21.25 -0.58 2.55
N ALA A 187 20.70 -1.61 3.20
CA ALA A 187 19.42 -2.18 2.81
C ALA A 187 18.28 -1.15 2.87
N MET A 188 17.50 -1.06 1.80
CA MET A 188 16.32 -0.20 1.68
C MET A 188 15.12 -0.99 1.18
N PRO A 189 13.91 -0.78 1.72
CA PRO A 189 13.60 0.16 2.81
C PRO A 189 14.32 -0.17 4.12
N LYS A 190 14.66 0.87 4.90
CA LYS A 190 15.45 0.71 6.13
C LYS A 190 14.69 -0.12 7.15
N ASN A 191 15.32 -1.17 7.69
CA ASN A 191 14.76 -2.04 8.73
C ASN A 191 13.44 -2.73 8.34
N ALA A 192 13.19 -2.90 7.06
CA ALA A 192 12.00 -3.56 6.51
C ALA A 192 12.40 -4.61 5.46
N SER A 193 11.45 -5.41 5.01
CA SER A 193 11.65 -6.35 3.90
C SER A 193 11.97 -5.60 2.61
N LYS A 194 12.74 -6.22 1.72
CA LYS A 194 12.99 -5.66 0.39
C LYS A 194 11.69 -5.54 -0.42
N LEU A 195 11.71 -4.75 -1.47
CA LEU A 195 10.63 -4.66 -2.45
C LEU A 195 10.34 -6.04 -3.06
N SER A 196 9.16 -6.19 -3.68
CA SER A 196 8.80 -7.41 -4.41
C SER A 196 9.83 -7.68 -5.52
N ASP A 197 10.06 -8.95 -5.83
CA ASP A 197 10.95 -9.32 -6.94
C ASP A 197 10.46 -8.75 -8.27
N CYS A 198 9.14 -8.56 -8.42
CA CYS A 198 8.55 -7.89 -9.58
C CYS A 198 8.96 -6.42 -9.67
N ASP A 199 8.82 -5.66 -8.59
CA ASP A 199 9.18 -4.24 -8.59
C ASP A 199 10.69 -4.05 -8.82
N ILE A 200 11.51 -4.89 -8.19
CA ILE A 200 12.96 -4.90 -8.44
C ILE A 200 13.26 -5.18 -9.91
N LYS A 201 12.56 -6.14 -10.53
CA LYS A 201 12.77 -6.48 -11.94
C LYS A 201 12.34 -5.35 -12.90
N VAL A 202 11.26 -4.64 -12.58
CA VAL A 202 10.81 -3.46 -13.34
C VAL A 202 11.84 -2.34 -13.26
N ILE A 203 12.36 -2.07 -12.06
CA ILE A 203 13.42 -1.07 -11.84
C ILE A 203 14.71 -1.46 -12.57
N GLU A 204 15.12 -2.74 -12.52
CA GLU A 204 16.26 -3.25 -13.24
C GLU A 204 16.17 -2.98 -14.75
N LYS A 205 15.02 -3.25 -15.36
CA LYS A 205 14.76 -2.99 -16.77
C LYS A 205 14.84 -1.51 -17.11
N TRP A 206 14.27 -0.65 -16.28
CA TRP A 206 14.36 0.80 -16.47
C TRP A 206 15.81 1.29 -16.41
N ILE A 207 16.60 0.80 -15.45
CA ILE A 207 18.03 1.14 -15.35
C ILE A 207 18.79 0.63 -16.58
N ALA A 208 18.56 -0.61 -17.01
CA ALA A 208 19.20 -1.19 -18.19
C ALA A 208 18.83 -0.44 -19.50
N ALA A 209 17.66 0.18 -19.55
CA ALA A 209 17.24 1.04 -20.66
C ALA A 209 17.80 2.48 -20.60
N GLY A 210 18.70 2.78 -19.66
CA GLY A 210 19.34 4.08 -19.50
C GLY A 210 18.61 5.03 -18.54
N TYR A 211 17.76 4.50 -17.69
CA TYR A 211 16.99 5.23 -16.65
C TYR A 211 16.44 6.59 -17.12
N LEU A 212 15.77 6.60 -18.28
CA LEU A 212 15.23 7.80 -18.92
C LEU A 212 14.07 8.42 -18.13
N ASP A 213 13.92 9.75 -18.25
CA ASP A 213 12.75 10.52 -17.78
C ASP A 213 11.65 10.48 -18.83
N ASN A 214 10.87 9.40 -18.90
CA ASN A 214 9.90 9.10 -19.96
C ASN A 214 8.51 8.71 -19.45
#